data_8eb07a2374b83aa57009cf9d093b5ecd
#
_entry.id   8eb07a2374b83aa57009cf9d093b5ecd
#
_cell.length_a   1.000
_cell.length_b   1.000
_cell.length_c   1.000
_cell.angle_alpha   90.00
_cell.angle_beta   90.00
_cell.angle_gamma   90.00
#
_symmetry.space_group_name_H-M   'P 1'
#
loop_
_entity.id
_entity.type
_entity.pdbx_description
1 polymer ?
#
loop_
_entity_poly.entity_id
_entity_poly.type
_entity_poly.pdbx_seq_one_letter_code
_entity_poly.pdbx_strand_id
1 'polypeptide(L)'
;MKRTEGKPVMIRATVTPGMLKRISVIEESRFRVANVKLPALAMNRLRKNSKKKSSYASNKIEGNPLTEQQADEAIERDLHRHFLKPEQEVRNYFTALSFLEDRLAADAPVTTDFVLQVQAIVEKGAPKEKIGLRGSMPPGVLFAVYDAQSGVPEYIPPDASEIPELLAELERYIAETDDHPLIVAAIVHYQLVTIHPFEDGNGRSARLVSGYILDRGGYGFQGIGSLEEYFAYDPDEYYASLQMGLPPL
;
A
#
# COMPACT_ATOMS: atom_id res chain seq x y z
N MET A 1 23.83 19.17 -9.43
CA MET A 1 23.00 20.21 -8.74
C MET A 1 23.17 19.97 -7.24
N LYS A 2 23.70 20.93 -6.46
CA LYS A 2 23.92 20.76 -5.02
C LYS A 2 22.57 20.71 -4.32
N ARG A 3 22.21 19.56 -3.74
CA ARG A 3 21.14 19.50 -2.74
C ARG A 3 21.53 20.41 -1.58
N THR A 4 20.65 21.30 -1.19
CA THR A 4 20.76 22.06 0.06
C THR A 4 20.63 21.10 1.23
N GLU A 5 21.65 21.11 2.10
CA GLU A 5 21.71 20.31 3.33
C GLU A 5 20.42 20.40 4.15
N GLY A 6 19.84 19.23 4.42
CA GLY A 6 19.15 18.78 5.58
C GLY A 6 18.31 19.77 6.40
N LYS A 7 17.21 20.30 5.84
CA LYS A 7 16.04 20.55 6.67
C LYS A 7 15.08 19.40 6.50
N PRO A 8 14.51 18.84 7.58
CA PRO A 8 13.50 17.80 7.50
C PRO A 8 12.40 18.27 6.54
N VAL A 9 12.08 17.46 5.53
CA VAL A 9 10.99 17.76 4.60
C VAL A 9 9.71 17.64 5.41
N MET A 10 9.17 18.78 5.82
CA MET A 10 7.96 18.82 6.62
C MET A 10 6.81 18.29 5.74
N ILE A 11 6.32 17.09 6.05
CA ILE A 11 5.17 16.49 5.37
C ILE A 11 3.97 17.39 5.61
N ARG A 12 3.39 17.94 4.56
CA ARG A 12 2.23 18.84 4.63
C ARG A 12 1.27 18.53 3.50
N ALA A 13 -0.03 18.50 3.82
CA ALA A 13 -1.10 18.50 2.84
C ALA A 13 -1.78 19.87 2.78
N THR A 14 -2.15 20.28 1.57
CA THR A 14 -3.04 21.44 1.39
C THR A 14 -4.45 20.92 1.18
N VAL A 15 -5.32 21.12 2.17
CA VAL A 15 -6.72 20.70 2.10
C VAL A 15 -7.51 21.70 1.28
N THR A 16 -8.06 21.26 0.17
CA THR A 16 -8.88 22.10 -0.72
C THR A 16 -10.37 22.01 -0.38
N PRO A 17 -11.19 23.01 -0.77
CA PRO A 17 -12.65 22.91 -0.62
C PRO A 17 -13.26 21.69 -1.32
N GLY A 18 -12.68 21.27 -2.45
CA GLY A 18 -13.07 20.06 -3.15
C GLY A 18 -12.83 18.78 -2.35
N MET A 19 -11.70 18.69 -1.64
CA MET A 19 -11.41 17.58 -0.74
C MET A 19 -12.40 17.53 0.42
N LEU A 20 -12.69 18.67 1.05
CA LEU A 20 -13.68 18.74 2.15
C LEU A 20 -15.05 18.25 1.71
N LYS A 21 -15.50 18.64 0.51
CA LYS A 21 -16.78 18.15 -0.05
C LYS A 21 -16.76 16.64 -0.24
N ARG A 22 -15.68 16.07 -0.75
CA ARG A 22 -15.56 14.61 -0.94
C ARG A 22 -15.50 13.88 0.39
N ILE A 23 -14.78 14.41 1.38
CA ILE A 23 -14.74 13.86 2.74
C ILE A 23 -16.16 13.80 3.32
N SER A 24 -16.97 14.86 3.17
CA SER A 24 -18.35 14.87 3.66
C SER A 24 -19.21 13.76 3.03
N VAL A 25 -19.05 13.49 1.74
CA VAL A 25 -19.76 12.39 1.06
C VAL A 25 -19.30 11.02 1.55
N ILE A 26 -18.00 10.86 1.81
CA ILE A 26 -17.43 9.63 2.37
C ILE A 26 -17.95 9.41 3.79
N GLU A 27 -18.03 10.46 4.62
CA GLU A 27 -18.59 10.39 5.98
C GLU A 27 -20.05 9.92 5.97
N GLU A 28 -20.87 10.48 5.07
CA GLU A 28 -22.25 10.04 4.92
C GLU A 28 -22.34 8.55 4.52
N SER A 29 -21.50 8.12 3.59
CA SER A 29 -21.42 6.73 3.14
C SER A 29 -20.95 5.81 4.27
N ARG A 30 -19.94 6.22 5.04
CA ARG A 30 -19.44 5.50 6.20
C ARG A 30 -20.55 5.27 7.24
N PHE A 31 -21.29 6.33 7.57
CA PHE A 31 -22.41 6.23 8.48
C PHE A 31 -23.50 5.27 7.98
N ARG A 32 -23.84 5.34 6.70
CA ARG A 32 -24.83 4.43 6.10
C ARG A 32 -24.40 2.99 6.19
N VAL A 33 -23.13 2.66 5.80
CA VAL A 33 -22.59 1.30 5.85
C VAL A 33 -22.50 0.78 7.27
N ALA A 34 -22.09 1.60 8.24
CA ALA A 34 -21.99 1.22 9.64
C ALA A 34 -23.34 0.78 10.24
N ASN A 35 -24.45 1.33 9.72
CA ASN A 35 -25.81 1.00 10.18
C ASN A 35 -26.44 -0.20 9.45
N VAL A 36 -25.78 -0.76 8.43
CA VAL A 36 -26.26 -1.97 7.76
C VAL A 36 -26.01 -3.17 8.67
N LYS A 37 -27.08 -3.84 9.06
CA LYS A 37 -27.01 -5.08 9.85
C LYS A 37 -27.20 -6.29 8.94
N LEU A 38 -26.17 -7.05 8.80
CA LEU A 38 -26.19 -8.33 8.07
C LEU A 38 -25.99 -9.50 9.06
N PRO A 39 -26.57 -10.68 8.76
CA PRO A 39 -26.25 -11.90 9.51
C PRO A 39 -24.73 -12.15 9.49
N ALA A 40 -24.17 -12.62 10.61
CA ALA A 40 -22.74 -12.83 10.78
C ALA A 40 -22.13 -13.70 9.65
N LEU A 41 -22.83 -14.74 9.22
CA LEU A 41 -22.38 -15.60 8.12
C LEU A 41 -22.26 -14.83 6.79
N ALA A 42 -23.23 -13.97 6.48
CA ALA A 42 -23.20 -13.14 5.27
C ALA A 42 -22.04 -12.12 5.34
N MET A 43 -21.87 -11.47 6.49
CA MET A 43 -20.78 -10.52 6.71
C MET A 43 -19.40 -11.20 6.54
N ASN A 44 -19.20 -12.36 7.13
CA ASN A 44 -17.93 -13.10 7.00
C ASN A 44 -17.64 -13.53 5.56
N ARG A 45 -18.67 -13.90 4.79
CA ARG A 45 -18.52 -14.20 3.36
C ARG A 45 -18.12 -12.95 2.56
N LEU A 46 -18.74 -11.82 2.82
CA LEU A 46 -18.42 -10.55 2.16
C LEU A 46 -16.98 -10.11 2.46
N ARG A 47 -16.56 -10.17 3.73
CA ARG A 47 -15.18 -9.86 4.13
C ARG A 47 -14.15 -10.77 3.45
N LYS A 48 -14.38 -12.09 3.47
CA LYS A 48 -13.50 -13.04 2.77
C LYS A 48 -13.41 -12.73 1.28
N ASN A 49 -14.55 -12.45 0.65
CA ASN A 49 -14.59 -12.11 -0.77
C ASN A 49 -13.87 -10.79 -1.08
N SER A 50 -14.08 -9.75 -0.25
CA SER A 50 -13.36 -8.48 -0.37
C SER A 50 -11.84 -8.68 -0.28
N LYS A 51 -11.35 -9.45 0.69
CA LYS A 51 -9.91 -9.78 0.80
C LYS A 51 -9.35 -10.48 -0.43
N LYS A 52 -10.08 -11.43 -1.01
CA LYS A 52 -9.69 -12.11 -2.24
C LYS A 52 -9.57 -11.13 -3.40
N LYS A 53 -10.58 -10.29 -3.57
CA LYS A 53 -10.61 -9.26 -4.61
C LYS A 53 -9.49 -8.24 -4.45
N SER A 54 -9.24 -7.75 -3.23
CA SER A 54 -8.10 -6.88 -2.92
C SER A 54 -6.77 -7.55 -3.29
N SER A 55 -6.63 -8.84 -2.95
CA SER A 55 -5.41 -9.60 -3.26
C SER A 55 -5.19 -9.76 -4.75
N TYR A 56 -6.23 -10.07 -5.51
CA TYR A 56 -6.16 -10.12 -6.97
C TYR A 56 -5.85 -8.75 -7.57
N ALA A 57 -6.64 -7.73 -7.21
CA ALA A 57 -6.55 -6.39 -7.79
C ALA A 57 -5.18 -5.74 -7.54
N SER A 58 -4.66 -5.82 -6.30
CA SER A 58 -3.35 -5.27 -5.97
C SER A 58 -2.22 -5.92 -6.77
N ASN A 59 -2.26 -7.24 -6.96
CA ASN A 59 -1.25 -7.94 -7.76
C ASN A 59 -1.42 -7.68 -9.26
N LYS A 60 -2.66 -7.51 -9.75
CA LYS A 60 -2.93 -7.14 -11.13
C LYS A 60 -2.33 -5.76 -11.49
N ILE A 61 -2.39 -4.79 -10.58
CA ILE A 61 -1.72 -3.48 -10.75
C ILE A 61 -0.22 -3.66 -10.98
N GLU A 62 0.41 -4.62 -10.31
CA GLU A 62 1.85 -4.95 -10.46
C GLU A 62 2.13 -5.90 -11.64
N GLY A 63 1.17 -6.12 -12.53
CA GLY A 63 1.36 -6.94 -13.72
C GLY A 63 1.27 -8.46 -13.49
N ASN A 64 0.75 -8.93 -12.35
CA ASN A 64 0.53 -10.35 -12.11
C ASN A 64 -0.42 -10.94 -13.16
N PRO A 65 -0.05 -12.03 -13.87
CA PRO A 65 -0.77 -12.54 -15.02
C PRO A 65 -2.01 -13.40 -14.68
N LEU A 66 -2.25 -13.69 -13.41
CA LEU A 66 -3.37 -14.55 -13.02
C LEU A 66 -4.71 -13.90 -13.35
N THR A 67 -5.68 -14.72 -13.72
CA THR A 67 -7.09 -14.33 -13.70
C THR A 67 -7.63 -14.30 -12.27
N GLU A 68 -8.78 -13.62 -12.04
CA GLU A 68 -9.42 -13.59 -10.74
C GLU A 68 -9.74 -15.01 -10.22
N GLN A 69 -10.23 -15.89 -11.10
CA GLN A 69 -10.49 -17.27 -10.75
C GLN A 69 -9.23 -18.03 -10.32
N GLN A 70 -8.12 -17.89 -11.05
CA GLN A 70 -6.84 -18.50 -10.69
C GLN A 70 -6.28 -17.96 -9.38
N ALA A 71 -6.46 -16.66 -9.11
CA ALA A 71 -6.10 -16.04 -7.85
C ALA A 71 -6.92 -16.63 -6.68
N ASP A 72 -8.23 -16.78 -6.86
CA ASP A 72 -9.12 -17.41 -5.89
C ASP A 72 -8.72 -18.86 -5.59
N GLU A 73 -8.46 -19.63 -6.64
CA GLU A 73 -7.97 -21.00 -6.51
C GLU A 73 -6.63 -21.07 -5.78
N ALA A 74 -5.71 -20.15 -6.07
CA ALA A 74 -4.42 -20.07 -5.40
C ALA A 74 -4.58 -19.79 -3.91
N ILE A 75 -5.47 -18.88 -3.52
CA ILE A 75 -5.74 -18.55 -2.11
C ILE A 75 -6.35 -19.75 -1.35
N GLU A 76 -7.21 -20.54 -1.99
CA GLU A 76 -7.93 -21.64 -1.35
C GLU A 76 -7.17 -22.97 -1.35
N ARG A 77 -6.12 -23.11 -2.16
CA ARG A 77 -5.29 -24.33 -2.20
C ARG A 77 -4.60 -24.61 -0.88
N ASP A 78 -4.37 -25.90 -0.64
CA ASP A 78 -3.63 -26.41 0.51
C ASP A 78 -2.20 -25.84 0.57
N LEU A 79 -1.76 -25.49 1.77
CA LEU A 79 -0.46 -24.91 2.09
C LEU A 79 0.75 -25.82 1.79
N HIS A 80 0.52 -27.12 1.56
CA HIS A 80 1.57 -28.11 1.33
C HIS A 80 2.00 -28.26 -0.14
N ARG A 81 1.47 -27.44 -1.04
CA ARG A 81 1.83 -27.46 -2.47
C ARG A 81 2.86 -26.36 -2.80
N HIS A 82 3.73 -26.66 -3.76
CA HIS A 82 4.55 -25.63 -4.38
C HIS A 82 3.67 -24.70 -5.19
N PHE A 83 3.86 -23.39 -4.97
CA PHE A 83 3.19 -22.34 -5.71
C PHE A 83 4.15 -21.74 -6.74
N LEU A 84 3.63 -21.40 -7.90
CA LEU A 84 4.33 -20.55 -8.86
C LEU A 84 4.42 -19.13 -8.27
N LYS A 85 5.42 -18.35 -8.69
CA LYS A 85 5.62 -16.98 -8.20
C LYS A 85 4.33 -16.14 -8.22
N PRO A 86 3.53 -16.06 -9.31
CA PRO A 86 2.29 -15.30 -9.32
C PRO A 86 1.25 -15.77 -8.29
N GLU A 87 1.13 -17.08 -8.09
CA GLU A 87 0.23 -17.65 -7.09
C GLU A 87 0.68 -17.29 -5.67
N GLN A 88 2.01 -17.34 -5.43
CA GLN A 88 2.59 -16.98 -4.14
C GLN A 88 2.38 -15.50 -3.80
N GLU A 89 2.53 -14.61 -4.76
CA GLU A 89 2.31 -13.17 -4.59
C GLU A 89 0.88 -12.86 -4.12
N VAL A 90 -0.13 -13.45 -4.78
CA VAL A 90 -1.54 -13.28 -4.40
C VAL A 90 -1.81 -13.83 -2.99
N ARG A 91 -1.27 -15.00 -2.66
CA ARG A 91 -1.38 -15.59 -1.32
C ARG A 91 -0.71 -14.75 -0.25
N ASN A 92 0.46 -14.19 -0.55
CA ASN A 92 1.18 -13.31 0.36
C ASN A 92 0.35 -12.06 0.67
N TYR A 93 -0.26 -11.44 -0.35
CA TYR A 93 -1.13 -10.29 -0.15
C TYR A 93 -2.35 -10.63 0.72
N PHE A 94 -3.01 -11.74 0.45
CA PHE A 94 -4.12 -12.22 1.29
C PHE A 94 -3.69 -12.49 2.73
N THR A 95 -2.50 -13.03 2.93
CA THR A 95 -1.91 -13.26 4.27
C THR A 95 -1.59 -11.92 4.95
N ALA A 96 -1.07 -10.94 4.21
CA ALA A 96 -0.83 -9.60 4.73
C ALA A 96 -2.11 -8.91 5.19
N LEU A 97 -3.21 -9.02 4.44
CA LEU A 97 -4.52 -8.51 4.87
C LEU A 97 -4.97 -9.15 6.18
N SER A 98 -4.76 -10.46 6.36
CA SER A 98 -5.09 -11.14 7.63
C SER A 98 -4.20 -10.66 8.78
N PHE A 99 -2.91 -10.46 8.53
CA PHE A 99 -2.00 -9.87 9.50
C PHE A 99 -2.46 -8.46 9.93
N LEU A 100 -2.91 -7.63 8.99
CA LEU A 100 -3.44 -6.31 9.30
C LEU A 100 -4.70 -6.34 10.15
N GLU A 101 -5.61 -7.32 9.94
CA GLU A 101 -6.78 -7.53 10.78
C GLU A 101 -6.37 -7.84 12.24
N ASP A 102 -5.37 -8.71 12.44
CA ASP A 102 -4.84 -9.02 13.78
C ASP A 102 -4.19 -7.79 14.44
N ARG A 103 -3.46 -6.99 13.67
CA ARG A 103 -2.84 -5.75 14.13
C ARG A 103 -3.88 -4.68 14.47
N LEU A 104 -4.96 -4.60 13.70
CA LEU A 104 -6.08 -3.70 13.98
C LEU A 104 -6.78 -4.06 15.28
N ALA A 105 -7.00 -5.35 15.53
CA ALA A 105 -7.59 -5.84 16.78
C ALA A 105 -6.71 -5.52 18.00
N ALA A 106 -5.40 -5.41 17.82
CA ALA A 106 -4.42 -5.04 18.84
C ALA A 106 -4.17 -3.52 18.93
N ASP A 107 -4.85 -2.70 18.12
CA ASP A 107 -4.62 -1.26 17.95
C ASP A 107 -3.13 -0.90 17.74
N ALA A 108 -2.43 -1.71 16.95
CA ALA A 108 -1.00 -1.55 16.75
C ALA A 108 -0.67 -0.24 16.01
N PRO A 109 0.35 0.53 16.45
CA PRO A 109 0.76 1.73 15.74
C PRO A 109 1.44 1.40 14.41
N VAL A 110 1.38 2.33 13.47
CA VAL A 110 2.15 2.24 12.22
C VAL A 110 3.55 2.79 12.47
N THR A 111 4.52 1.88 12.54
CA THR A 111 5.93 2.18 12.73
C THR A 111 6.75 1.74 11.52
N THR A 112 8.00 2.14 11.45
CA THR A 112 8.94 1.62 10.43
C THR A 112 9.01 0.10 10.48
N ASP A 113 9.07 -0.50 11.68
CA ASP A 113 9.07 -1.96 11.85
C ASP A 113 7.76 -2.60 11.35
N PHE A 114 6.62 -1.96 11.58
CA PHE A 114 5.35 -2.41 11.02
C PHE A 114 5.39 -2.45 9.48
N VAL A 115 5.92 -1.41 8.83
CA VAL A 115 6.07 -1.36 7.36
C VAL A 115 6.99 -2.46 6.85
N LEU A 116 8.10 -2.71 7.55
CA LEU A 116 9.03 -3.80 7.24
C LEU A 116 8.37 -5.18 7.38
N GLN A 117 7.56 -5.41 8.43
CA GLN A 117 6.81 -6.65 8.61
C GLN A 117 5.81 -6.87 7.47
N VAL A 118 5.10 -5.85 7.04
CA VAL A 118 4.16 -5.92 5.90
C VAL A 118 4.91 -6.34 4.63
N GLN A 119 6.04 -5.69 4.32
CA GLN A 119 6.84 -6.04 3.15
C GLN A 119 7.39 -7.46 3.22
N ALA A 120 7.86 -7.89 4.37
CA ALA A 120 8.37 -9.26 4.55
C ALA A 120 7.29 -10.33 4.30
N ILE A 121 6.02 -10.04 4.61
CA ILE A 121 4.90 -10.92 4.29
C ILE A 121 4.61 -10.89 2.79
N VAL A 122 4.59 -9.70 2.18
CA VAL A 122 4.33 -9.51 0.74
C VAL A 122 5.37 -10.23 -0.09
N GLU A 123 6.64 -10.17 0.29
CA GLU A 123 7.77 -10.79 -0.40
C GLU A 123 8.16 -12.17 0.14
N LYS A 124 7.29 -12.81 0.91
CA LYS A 124 7.56 -14.15 1.45
C LYS A 124 7.82 -15.16 0.30
N GLY A 125 8.99 -15.80 0.36
CA GLY A 125 9.46 -16.73 -0.67
C GLY A 125 10.37 -16.09 -1.72
N ALA A 126 10.55 -14.78 -1.71
CA ALA A 126 11.58 -14.10 -2.47
C ALA A 126 12.99 -14.37 -1.86
N PRO A 127 14.07 -14.14 -2.64
CA PRO A 127 15.42 -14.15 -2.12
C PRO A 127 15.58 -13.21 -0.91
N LYS A 128 16.38 -13.60 0.08
CA LYS A 128 16.52 -12.85 1.35
C LYS A 128 16.97 -11.40 1.15
N GLU A 129 17.79 -11.16 0.16
CA GLU A 129 18.30 -9.84 -0.22
C GLU A 129 17.19 -8.87 -0.69
N LYS A 130 16.05 -9.39 -1.10
CA LYS A 130 14.87 -8.58 -1.48
C LYS A 130 13.94 -8.25 -0.32
N ILE A 131 14.19 -8.82 0.85
CA ILE A 131 13.38 -8.60 2.06
C ILE A 131 14.06 -7.54 2.92
N GLY A 132 13.32 -6.49 3.24
CA GLY A 132 13.83 -5.35 4.01
C GLY A 132 14.26 -4.18 3.13
N LEU A 133 14.92 -3.20 3.72
CA LEU A 133 15.34 -2.00 3.01
C LEU A 133 16.33 -2.32 1.91
N ARG A 134 16.16 -1.70 0.75
CA ARG A 134 17.12 -1.82 -0.36
C ARG A 134 18.47 -1.21 0.03
N GLY A 135 19.53 -1.83 -0.47
CA GLY A 135 20.89 -1.33 -0.34
C GLY A 135 21.25 -0.27 -1.37
N SER A 136 22.44 0.31 -1.19
CA SER A 136 23.02 1.21 -2.18
C SER A 136 23.40 0.44 -3.44
N MET A 137 23.16 1.06 -4.60
CA MET A 137 23.54 0.47 -5.88
C MET A 137 25.06 0.56 -6.10
N PRO A 138 25.65 -0.37 -6.88
CA PRO A 138 27.05 -0.27 -7.28
C PRO A 138 27.34 1.05 -8.01
N PRO A 139 28.58 1.56 -7.96
CA PRO A 139 28.96 2.78 -8.66
C PRO A 139 28.59 2.72 -10.16
N GLY A 140 27.90 3.75 -10.64
CA GLY A 140 27.44 3.84 -12.03
C GLY A 140 26.13 3.12 -12.34
N VAL A 141 25.51 2.46 -11.37
CA VAL A 141 24.19 1.85 -11.49
C VAL A 141 23.15 2.74 -10.79
N LEU A 142 22.10 3.09 -11.52
CA LEU A 142 21.01 3.89 -11.01
C LEU A 142 19.85 3.00 -10.58
N PHE A 143 19.36 3.18 -9.36
CA PHE A 143 18.08 2.63 -8.95
C PHE A 143 16.96 3.58 -9.42
N ALA A 144 16.06 3.09 -10.25
CA ALA A 144 14.95 3.88 -10.79
C ALA A 144 13.68 3.04 -10.89
N VAL A 145 12.54 3.70 -10.84
CA VAL A 145 11.25 3.14 -11.24
C VAL A 145 11.12 3.33 -12.74
N TYR A 146 10.81 2.26 -13.45
CA TYR A 146 10.73 2.25 -14.90
C TYR A 146 9.27 2.09 -15.35
N ASP A 147 8.91 2.81 -16.40
CA ASP A 147 7.67 2.53 -17.13
C ASP A 147 7.72 1.10 -17.71
N ALA A 148 6.70 0.33 -17.41
CA ALA A 148 6.65 -1.09 -17.75
C ALA A 148 6.55 -1.35 -19.27
N GLN A 149 6.09 -0.37 -20.06
CA GLN A 149 5.89 -0.49 -21.50
C GLN A 149 7.11 0.00 -22.29
N SER A 150 7.62 1.18 -21.92
CA SER A 150 8.73 1.82 -22.64
C SER A 150 10.11 1.43 -22.11
N GLY A 151 10.21 0.95 -20.86
CA GLY A 151 11.47 0.71 -20.17
C GLY A 151 12.26 1.99 -19.86
N VAL A 152 11.62 3.16 -19.95
CA VAL A 152 12.23 4.44 -19.62
C VAL A 152 12.10 4.70 -18.12
N PRO A 153 13.15 5.23 -17.45
CA PRO A 153 13.06 5.62 -16.05
C PRO A 153 12.06 6.77 -15.89
N GLU A 154 11.03 6.58 -15.08
CA GLU A 154 10.03 7.60 -14.76
C GLU A 154 10.34 8.35 -13.48
N TYR A 155 10.97 7.67 -12.52
CA TYR A 155 11.25 8.25 -11.23
C TYR A 155 12.55 7.70 -10.63
N ILE A 156 13.37 8.59 -10.06
CA ILE A 156 14.58 8.23 -9.32
C ILE A 156 14.32 8.44 -7.84
N PRO A 157 14.15 7.35 -7.06
CA PRO A 157 13.95 7.44 -5.62
C PRO A 157 15.16 8.04 -4.88
N PRO A 158 14.99 8.48 -3.61
CA PRO A 158 16.10 8.91 -2.75
C PRO A 158 17.23 7.88 -2.67
N ASP A 159 18.43 8.32 -2.28
CA ASP A 159 19.53 7.40 -2.03
C ASP A 159 19.17 6.42 -0.89
N ALA A 160 19.70 5.19 -0.97
CA ALA A 160 19.42 4.16 0.04
C ALA A 160 19.85 4.58 1.46
N SER A 161 20.88 5.41 1.59
CA SER A 161 21.33 5.96 2.87
C SER A 161 20.34 6.94 3.52
N GLU A 162 19.44 7.55 2.73
CA GLU A 162 18.43 8.48 3.21
C GLU A 162 17.15 7.77 3.72
N ILE A 163 16.93 6.51 3.31
CA ILE A 163 15.69 5.76 3.59
C ILE A 163 15.36 5.68 5.09
N PRO A 164 16.30 5.33 5.99
CA PRO A 164 15.98 5.21 7.40
C PRO A 164 15.47 6.51 8.02
N GLU A 165 16.04 7.65 7.64
CA GLU A 165 15.63 8.97 8.12
C GLU A 165 14.25 9.35 7.56
N LEU A 166 14.01 9.12 6.27
CA LEU A 166 12.72 9.40 5.63
C LEU A 166 11.58 8.55 6.22
N LEU A 167 11.83 7.28 6.52
CA LEU A 167 10.85 6.43 7.19
C LEU A 167 10.60 6.85 8.63
N ALA A 168 11.63 7.25 9.37
CA ALA A 168 11.48 7.77 10.74
C ALA A 168 10.68 9.10 10.76
N GLU A 169 10.87 9.95 9.75
CA GLU A 169 10.06 11.17 9.59
C GLU A 169 8.59 10.85 9.29
N LEU A 170 8.34 9.87 8.42
CA LEU A 170 6.99 9.41 8.11
C LEU A 170 6.31 8.80 9.35
N GLU A 171 7.01 7.97 10.11
CA GLU A 171 6.52 7.40 11.37
C GLU A 171 6.14 8.49 12.36
N ARG A 172 7.00 9.50 12.53
CA ARG A 172 6.72 10.64 13.42
C ARG A 172 5.49 11.42 12.96
N TYR A 173 5.38 11.70 11.66
CA TYR A 173 4.19 12.34 11.10
C TYR A 173 2.92 11.57 11.44
N ILE A 174 2.89 10.25 11.24
CA ILE A 174 1.73 9.40 11.53
C ILE A 174 1.38 9.45 13.03
N ALA A 175 2.40 9.50 13.91
CA ALA A 175 2.20 9.48 15.35
C ALA A 175 1.72 10.82 15.92
N GLU A 176 2.09 11.93 15.31
CA GLU A 176 1.92 13.28 15.86
C GLU A 176 0.81 14.09 15.15
N THR A 177 0.36 13.66 13.96
CA THR A 177 -0.58 14.45 13.15
C THR A 177 -2.01 14.38 13.68
N ASP A 178 -2.69 15.53 13.63
CA ASP A 178 -4.15 15.65 13.82
C ASP A 178 -4.92 15.66 12.47
N ASP A 179 -4.23 15.35 11.36
CA ASP A 179 -4.86 15.32 10.05
C ASP A 179 -5.95 14.24 9.96
N HIS A 180 -6.92 14.49 9.11
CA HIS A 180 -8.02 13.55 8.88
C HIS A 180 -7.49 12.19 8.33
N PRO A 181 -7.97 11.02 8.81
CA PRO A 181 -7.45 9.70 8.42
C PRO A 181 -7.36 9.46 6.90
N LEU A 182 -8.31 9.99 6.12
CA LEU A 182 -8.27 9.92 4.66
C LEU A 182 -7.06 10.66 4.08
N ILE A 183 -6.67 11.77 4.69
CA ILE A 183 -5.52 12.59 4.28
C ILE A 183 -4.23 11.88 4.69
N VAL A 184 -4.17 11.39 5.93
CA VAL A 184 -3.01 10.64 6.43
C VAL A 184 -2.74 9.41 5.56
N ALA A 185 -3.77 8.62 5.25
CA ALA A 185 -3.64 7.45 4.40
C ALA A 185 -3.12 7.79 2.99
N ALA A 186 -3.61 8.88 2.38
CA ALA A 186 -3.15 9.34 1.08
C ALA A 186 -1.68 9.80 1.12
N ILE A 187 -1.29 10.55 2.14
CA ILE A 187 0.10 11.00 2.34
C ILE A 187 1.03 9.81 2.54
N VAL A 188 0.66 8.86 3.40
CA VAL A 188 1.49 7.69 3.68
C VAL A 188 1.65 6.83 2.44
N HIS A 189 0.58 6.62 1.66
CA HIS A 189 0.65 5.93 0.39
C HIS A 189 1.66 6.62 -0.55
N TYR A 190 1.49 7.91 -0.78
CA TYR A 190 2.36 8.71 -1.63
C TYR A 190 3.82 8.67 -1.16
N GLN A 191 4.06 8.87 0.14
CA GLN A 191 5.40 8.89 0.70
C GLN A 191 6.09 7.53 0.58
N LEU A 192 5.41 6.42 0.86
CA LEU A 192 5.99 5.08 0.72
C LEU A 192 6.36 4.76 -0.72
N VAL A 193 5.51 5.15 -1.68
CA VAL A 193 5.82 4.98 -3.11
C VAL A 193 6.99 5.88 -3.53
N THR A 194 7.06 7.11 -3.01
CA THR A 194 8.12 8.09 -3.32
C THR A 194 9.46 7.72 -2.68
N ILE A 195 9.48 7.34 -1.40
CA ILE A 195 10.69 6.87 -0.72
C ILE A 195 11.21 5.59 -1.39
N HIS A 196 10.30 4.74 -1.84
CA HIS A 196 10.59 3.47 -2.51
C HIS A 196 11.61 2.65 -1.74
N PRO A 197 11.31 2.29 -0.48
CA PRO A 197 12.32 1.80 0.46
C PRO A 197 12.81 0.38 0.17
N PHE A 198 12.16 -0.37 -0.71
CA PHE A 198 12.42 -1.78 -0.98
C PHE A 198 12.89 -2.01 -2.41
N GLU A 199 13.48 -3.17 -2.67
CA GLU A 199 13.78 -3.60 -4.05
C GLU A 199 12.52 -4.05 -4.79
N ASP A 200 11.56 -4.67 -4.05
CA ASP A 200 10.27 -5.13 -4.59
C ASP A 200 9.17 -4.98 -3.53
N GLY A 201 7.90 -4.97 -3.95
CA GLY A 201 6.75 -4.89 -3.07
C GLY A 201 6.39 -3.50 -2.57
N ASN A 202 6.99 -2.42 -3.09
CA ASN A 202 6.71 -1.04 -2.65
C ASN A 202 5.24 -0.67 -2.84
N GLY A 203 4.67 -0.84 -4.02
CA GLY A 203 3.27 -0.52 -4.30
C GLY A 203 2.30 -1.36 -3.46
N ARG A 204 2.54 -2.66 -3.38
CA ARG A 204 1.74 -3.59 -2.57
C ARG A 204 1.76 -3.22 -1.09
N SER A 205 2.95 -2.93 -0.54
CA SER A 205 3.10 -2.50 0.86
C SER A 205 2.46 -1.14 1.12
N ALA A 206 2.60 -0.18 0.21
CA ALA A 206 1.98 1.14 0.34
C ALA A 206 0.44 1.05 0.38
N ARG A 207 -0.18 0.24 -0.50
CA ARG A 207 -1.63 0.00 -0.48
C ARG A 207 -2.09 -0.64 0.83
N LEU A 208 -1.38 -1.65 1.32
CA LEU A 208 -1.70 -2.32 2.59
C LEU A 208 -1.58 -1.38 3.80
N VAL A 209 -0.49 -0.61 3.90
CA VAL A 209 -0.27 0.30 5.04
C VAL A 209 -1.29 1.44 5.02
N SER A 210 -1.57 2.03 3.85
CA SER A 210 -2.60 3.08 3.74
C SER A 210 -4.00 2.56 4.05
N GLY A 211 -4.34 1.34 3.59
CA GLY A 211 -5.58 0.66 3.95
C GLY A 211 -5.72 0.45 5.46
N TYR A 212 -4.65 0.02 6.12
CA TYR A 212 -4.62 -0.14 7.57
C TYR A 212 -4.87 1.19 8.32
N ILE A 213 -4.30 2.30 7.86
CA ILE A 213 -4.57 3.62 8.43
C ILE A 213 -6.04 3.99 8.29
N LEU A 214 -6.66 3.69 7.16
CA LEU A 214 -8.09 3.89 6.95
C LEU A 214 -8.93 3.03 7.90
N ASP A 215 -8.58 1.77 8.06
CA ASP A 215 -9.27 0.86 8.98
C ASP A 215 -9.20 1.37 10.43
N ARG A 216 -8.02 1.77 10.90
CA ARG A 216 -7.83 2.39 12.22
C ARG A 216 -8.63 3.68 12.39
N GLY A 217 -8.72 4.48 11.33
CA GLY A 217 -9.53 5.71 11.30
C GLY A 217 -11.04 5.48 11.22
N GLY A 218 -11.49 4.21 11.16
CA GLY A 218 -12.91 3.85 11.05
C GLY A 218 -13.47 3.90 9.62
N TYR A 219 -12.60 3.89 8.62
CA TYR A 219 -12.97 3.90 7.18
C TYR A 219 -12.85 2.53 6.51
N GLY A 220 -12.77 1.45 7.26
CA GLY A 220 -12.70 0.09 6.75
C GLY A 220 -14.02 -0.46 6.21
N PHE A 221 -15.12 0.31 6.29
CA PHE A 221 -16.43 -0.09 5.75
C PHE A 221 -16.84 -1.51 6.14
N GLN A 222 -16.65 -1.89 7.40
CA GLN A 222 -16.88 -3.23 7.96
C GLN A 222 -16.02 -4.35 7.30
N GLY A 223 -14.93 -4.01 6.60
CA GLY A 223 -14.05 -4.94 5.90
C GLY A 223 -14.65 -5.50 4.60
N ILE A 224 -15.64 -4.83 4.00
CA ILE A 224 -16.29 -5.26 2.76
C ILE A 224 -15.93 -4.40 1.54
N GLY A 225 -15.16 -3.33 1.75
CA GLY A 225 -14.65 -2.47 0.67
C GLY A 225 -13.25 -2.91 0.22
N SER A 226 -12.90 -2.63 -1.02
CA SER A 226 -11.56 -2.79 -1.57
C SER A 226 -11.17 -1.55 -2.35
N LEU A 227 -10.14 -0.84 -1.89
CA LEU A 227 -9.54 0.26 -2.63
C LEU A 227 -8.73 -0.24 -3.81
N GLU A 228 -8.15 -1.42 -3.69
CA GLU A 228 -7.34 -2.03 -4.74
C GLU A 228 -8.18 -2.35 -5.98
N GLU A 229 -9.45 -2.77 -5.81
CA GLU A 229 -10.38 -2.91 -6.95
C GLU A 229 -10.60 -1.59 -7.67
N TYR A 230 -10.75 -0.49 -6.93
CA TYR A 230 -10.90 0.84 -7.51
C TYR A 230 -9.64 1.28 -8.27
N PHE A 231 -8.46 1.10 -7.68
CA PHE A 231 -7.20 1.42 -8.34
C PHE A 231 -6.93 0.55 -9.56
N ALA A 232 -7.29 -0.73 -9.52
CA ALA A 232 -7.15 -1.65 -10.64
C ALA A 232 -8.17 -1.43 -11.76
N TYR A 233 -9.24 -0.68 -11.51
CA TYR A 233 -10.23 -0.31 -12.52
C TYR A 233 -9.66 0.66 -13.55
N ASP A 234 -8.86 1.63 -13.09
CA ASP A 234 -8.13 2.56 -13.94
C ASP A 234 -6.70 2.74 -13.41
N PRO A 235 -5.79 1.81 -13.77
CA PRO A 235 -4.40 1.87 -13.32
C PRO A 235 -3.65 3.11 -13.81
N ASP A 236 -4.01 3.64 -14.99
CA ASP A 236 -3.35 4.82 -15.55
C ASP A 236 -3.68 6.06 -14.71
N GLU A 237 -4.93 6.25 -14.29
CA GLU A 237 -5.32 7.32 -13.36
C GLU A 237 -4.65 7.14 -12.00
N TYR A 238 -4.55 5.90 -11.50
CA TYR A 238 -3.86 5.60 -10.25
C TYR A 238 -2.38 6.01 -10.31
N TYR A 239 -1.65 5.59 -11.34
CA TYR A 239 -0.24 5.96 -11.50
C TYR A 239 -0.04 7.45 -11.74
N ALA A 240 -0.88 8.08 -12.56
CA ALA A 240 -0.85 9.54 -12.77
C ALA A 240 -1.04 10.32 -11.46
N SER A 241 -1.91 9.82 -10.56
CA SER A 241 -2.13 10.43 -9.24
C SER A 241 -0.90 10.36 -8.34
N LEU A 242 -0.08 9.31 -8.47
CA LEU A 242 1.16 9.15 -7.73
C LEU A 242 2.32 10.02 -8.28
N GLN A 243 2.22 10.46 -9.53
CA GLN A 243 3.22 11.32 -10.18
C GLN A 243 3.00 12.81 -9.95
N MET A 244 1.84 13.21 -9.47
CA MET A 244 1.50 14.61 -9.21
C MET A 244 2.45 15.21 -8.17
N GLY A 245 3.21 16.21 -8.59
CA GLY A 245 4.14 16.94 -7.74
C GLY A 245 5.58 16.40 -7.74
N LEU A 246 5.86 15.30 -8.40
CA LEU A 246 7.23 14.86 -8.66
C LEU A 246 7.86 15.75 -9.74
N PRO A 247 9.13 16.16 -9.60
CA PRO A 247 9.82 16.88 -10.66
C PRO A 247 9.96 15.96 -11.89
N PRO A 248 9.81 16.48 -13.12
CA PRO A 248 10.14 15.72 -14.31
C PRO A 248 11.62 15.31 -14.28
N LEU A 249 11.93 14.13 -14.77
CA LEU A 249 13.29 13.61 -14.91
C LEU A 249 14.10 14.42 -15.92
#